data_6748696806ca4fb87ad34a855508c3ad
#
_entry.id   6748696806ca4fb87ad34a855508c3ad
#
_cell.length_a   1.000
_cell.length_b   1.000
_cell.length_c   1.000
_cell.angle_alpha   90.00
_cell.angle_beta   90.00
_cell.angle_gamma   90.00
#
_symmetry.space_group_name_H-M   'P 1'
#
loop_
_entity.id
_entity.type
_entity.pdbx_description
1 polymer ?
#
loop_
_entity_poly.entity_id
_entity_poly.type
_entity_poly.pdbx_seq_one_letter_code
_entity_poly.pdbx_strand_id
1 'polypeptide(L)'
;EQIQKTDQDNALLLRDGFEYAELHDITARFNAGLATLGWPPCPGNIMLTNPLWCRSESGFRESLRAWVYGSDPQGPMHLAIFFDAAAVAGDASLLAEVQAHMTRVATASDAFIARFGAAADQFHAPTNWWAQLTGHADEEPLDVKKLGTFPIVHGVRALCLKHGVRE
;
A
#
# COMPACT_ATOMS: atom_id res chain seq x y z
N GLU A 1 -9.93 0.83 -13.85
CA GLU A 1 -10.16 2.27 -14.11
C GLU A 1 -10.85 2.90 -12.90
N GLN A 2 -10.28 3.99 -12.39
CA GLN A 2 -10.91 4.75 -11.30
C GLN A 2 -11.94 5.70 -11.90
N ILE A 3 -13.20 5.49 -11.58
CA ILE A 3 -14.31 6.30 -12.06
C ILE A 3 -14.68 7.40 -11.05
N GLN A 4 -14.22 7.28 -9.80
CA GLN A 4 -14.50 8.24 -8.74
C GLN A 4 -13.25 9.05 -8.41
N LYS A 5 -13.45 10.28 -7.91
CA LYS A 5 -12.40 11.14 -7.40
C LYS A 5 -11.70 10.43 -6.23
N THR A 6 -10.40 10.25 -6.33
CA THR A 6 -9.55 9.60 -5.34
C THR A 6 -8.37 10.51 -5.02
N ASP A 7 -7.66 10.22 -3.95
CA ASP A 7 -6.42 10.88 -3.56
C ASP A 7 -5.21 10.32 -4.33
N GLN A 8 -4.05 10.96 -4.11
CA GLN A 8 -2.79 10.53 -4.71
C GLN A 8 -2.21 9.36 -3.92
N ASP A 9 -1.94 8.24 -4.59
CA ASP A 9 -1.08 7.17 -4.08
C ASP A 9 0.04 6.96 -5.10
N ASN A 10 1.24 7.46 -4.81
CA ASN A 10 2.36 7.39 -5.74
C ASN A 10 3.70 7.22 -5.04
N ALA A 11 4.66 6.63 -5.76
CA ALA A 11 6.00 6.37 -5.28
C ALA A 11 7.03 6.61 -6.40
N LEU A 12 8.28 6.79 -6.02
CA LEU A 12 9.40 6.89 -6.95
C LEU A 12 10.46 5.85 -6.59
N LEU A 13 10.67 4.92 -7.52
CA LEU A 13 11.72 3.90 -7.41
C LEU A 13 12.91 4.35 -8.26
N LEU A 14 14.06 4.46 -7.63
CA LEU A 14 15.31 4.95 -8.21
C LEU A 14 16.31 3.80 -8.37
N ARG A 15 17.19 3.90 -9.36
CA ARG A 15 18.36 3.02 -9.42
C ARG A 15 19.29 3.28 -8.25
N ASP A 16 19.96 2.26 -7.78
CA ASP A 16 21.00 2.42 -6.75
C ASP A 16 22.09 3.37 -7.26
N GLY A 17 22.52 4.27 -6.38
CA GLY A 17 23.51 5.28 -6.70
C GLY A 17 22.99 6.47 -7.53
N PHE A 18 21.68 6.53 -7.81
CA PHE A 18 21.10 7.73 -8.44
C PHE A 18 21.06 8.88 -7.45
N GLU A 19 21.69 9.99 -7.82
CA GLU A 19 21.70 11.23 -7.05
C GLU A 19 21.30 12.39 -7.97
N TYR A 20 20.36 13.20 -7.49
CA TYR A 20 19.94 14.41 -8.18
C TYR A 20 19.55 15.50 -7.15
N ALA A 21 20.28 16.61 -7.17
CA ALA A 21 20.16 17.65 -6.16
C ALA A 21 18.76 18.25 -6.06
N GLU A 22 18.05 18.35 -7.19
CA GLU A 22 16.71 18.94 -7.26
C GLU A 22 15.57 17.89 -7.12
N LEU A 23 15.87 16.66 -6.74
CA LEU A 23 14.88 15.58 -6.69
C LEU A 23 13.71 15.94 -5.76
N HIS A 24 14.01 16.53 -4.61
CA HIS A 24 12.98 16.95 -3.66
C HIS A 24 12.03 18.00 -4.26
N ASP A 25 12.57 18.98 -4.96
CA ASP A 25 11.77 20.05 -5.59
C ASP A 25 10.90 19.51 -6.73
N ILE A 26 11.46 18.58 -7.51
CA ILE A 26 10.71 17.91 -8.60
C ILE A 26 9.56 17.11 -8.03
N THR A 27 9.80 16.31 -7.01
CA THR A 27 8.76 15.49 -6.36
C THR A 27 7.66 16.34 -5.74
N ALA A 28 8.04 17.45 -5.09
CA ALA A 28 7.09 18.40 -4.53
C ALA A 28 6.22 19.07 -5.61
N ARG A 29 6.83 19.52 -6.71
CA ARG A 29 6.10 20.11 -7.85
C ARG A 29 5.17 19.10 -8.53
N PHE A 30 5.58 17.85 -8.63
CA PHE A 30 4.75 16.78 -9.20
C PHE A 30 3.47 16.58 -8.36
N ASN A 31 3.61 16.39 -7.05
CA ASN A 31 2.45 16.21 -6.18
C ASN A 31 1.56 17.48 -6.12
N ALA A 32 2.15 18.68 -6.12
CA ALA A 32 1.40 19.92 -6.20
C ALA A 32 0.62 20.04 -7.52
N GLY A 33 1.24 19.66 -8.64
CA GLY A 33 0.59 19.62 -9.94
C GLY A 33 -0.62 18.69 -9.97
N LEU A 34 -0.50 17.47 -9.43
CA LEU A 34 -1.63 16.54 -9.30
C LEU A 34 -2.76 17.12 -8.44
N ALA A 35 -2.42 17.82 -7.35
CA ALA A 35 -3.42 18.48 -6.52
C ALA A 35 -4.19 19.55 -7.29
N THR A 36 -3.53 20.35 -8.15
CA THR A 36 -4.21 21.34 -9.01
C THR A 36 -5.11 20.71 -10.06
N LEU A 37 -4.83 19.48 -10.47
CA LEU A 37 -5.66 18.69 -11.39
C LEU A 37 -6.84 17.99 -10.70
N GLY A 38 -6.98 18.19 -9.38
CA GLY A 38 -8.09 17.65 -8.60
C GLY A 38 -7.82 16.31 -7.90
N TRP A 39 -6.55 15.91 -7.81
CA TRP A 39 -6.11 14.73 -7.06
C TRP A 39 -5.52 15.19 -5.72
N PRO A 40 -6.29 15.20 -4.62
CA PRO A 40 -5.80 15.69 -3.34
C PRO A 40 -4.68 14.80 -2.80
N PRO A 41 -3.79 15.33 -1.93
CA PRO A 41 -2.78 14.54 -1.27
C PRO A 41 -3.37 13.37 -0.50
N CYS A 42 -2.65 12.23 -0.50
CA CYS A 42 -3.03 11.05 0.27
C CYS A 42 -2.98 11.33 1.78
N PRO A 43 -4.07 11.13 2.53
CA PRO A 43 -4.07 11.25 3.99
C PRO A 43 -3.07 10.32 4.68
N GLY A 44 -2.80 9.14 4.08
CA GLY A 44 -1.79 8.18 4.54
C GLY A 44 -0.36 8.55 4.15
N ASN A 45 -0.16 9.69 3.46
CA ASN A 45 1.15 10.16 3.00
C ASN A 45 1.88 9.12 2.11
N ILE A 46 1.12 8.38 1.29
CA ILE A 46 1.67 7.46 0.28
C ILE A 46 2.02 8.29 -0.94
N MET A 47 3.09 9.04 -0.84
CA MET A 47 3.46 10.02 -1.86
C MET A 47 4.97 10.03 -2.08
N LEU A 48 5.38 10.30 -3.33
CA LEU A 48 6.80 10.33 -3.70
C LEU A 48 7.60 11.49 -3.04
N THR A 49 6.94 12.39 -2.34
CA THR A 49 7.59 13.36 -1.43
C THR A 49 7.95 12.77 -0.07
N ASN A 50 7.37 11.62 0.30
CA ASN A 50 7.69 10.91 1.53
C ASN A 50 8.92 9.99 1.29
N PRO A 51 10.00 10.13 2.10
CA PRO A 51 11.19 9.28 1.94
C PRO A 51 10.93 7.76 2.02
N LEU A 52 9.81 7.33 2.60
CA LEU A 52 9.42 5.92 2.61
C LEU A 52 9.02 5.43 1.21
N TRP A 53 8.48 6.31 0.38
CA TRP A 53 7.95 6.02 -0.95
C TRP A 53 8.81 6.62 -2.09
N CYS A 54 9.94 7.27 -1.76
CA CYS A 54 10.94 7.76 -2.69
C CYS A 54 12.30 7.15 -2.33
N ARG A 55 12.64 6.00 -2.91
CA ARG A 55 13.82 5.21 -2.52
C ARG A 55 14.48 4.56 -3.73
N SER A 56 15.75 4.21 -3.54
CA SER A 56 16.46 3.31 -4.45
C SER A 56 15.94 1.86 -4.34
N GLU A 57 16.33 1.01 -5.27
CA GLU A 57 16.03 -0.42 -5.27
C GLU A 57 16.48 -1.10 -3.97
N SER A 58 17.73 -0.86 -3.54
CA SER A 58 18.23 -1.39 -2.27
C SER A 58 17.43 -0.85 -1.08
N GLY A 59 17.06 0.43 -1.09
CA GLY A 59 16.24 1.05 -0.05
C GLY A 59 14.84 0.43 0.05
N PHE A 60 14.18 0.15 -1.07
CA PHE A 60 12.89 -0.57 -1.05
C PHE A 60 13.05 -2.02 -0.58
N ARG A 61 14.11 -2.73 -1.01
CA ARG A 61 14.40 -4.09 -0.53
C ARG A 61 14.62 -4.15 0.98
N GLU A 62 15.27 -3.14 1.54
CA GLU A 62 15.43 -2.98 2.99
C GLU A 62 14.09 -2.72 3.67
N SER A 63 13.27 -1.80 3.14
CA SER A 63 11.92 -1.54 3.65
C SER A 63 11.06 -2.81 3.66
N LEU A 64 11.07 -3.57 2.56
CA LEU A 64 10.31 -4.82 2.45
C LEU A 64 10.73 -5.84 3.52
N ARG A 65 12.03 -5.98 3.79
CA ARG A 65 12.51 -6.83 4.88
C ARG A 65 12.04 -6.33 6.25
N ALA A 66 12.10 -5.02 6.47
CA ALA A 66 11.62 -4.42 7.72
C ALA A 66 10.12 -4.63 7.91
N TRP A 67 9.32 -4.53 6.85
CA TRP A 67 7.87 -4.78 6.91
C TRP A 67 7.52 -6.25 7.16
N VAL A 68 8.32 -7.17 6.62
CA VAL A 68 8.10 -8.62 6.79
C VAL A 68 8.60 -9.11 8.16
N TYR A 69 9.82 -8.75 8.55
CA TYR A 69 10.48 -9.30 9.73
C TYR A 69 10.48 -8.35 10.93
N GLY A 70 10.19 -7.08 10.73
CA GLY A 70 10.16 -6.09 11.79
C GLY A 70 8.92 -6.15 12.67
N SER A 71 8.95 -5.37 13.74
CA SER A 71 7.84 -5.22 14.70
C SER A 71 6.92 -4.04 14.40
N ASP A 72 7.14 -3.32 13.29
CA ASP A 72 6.29 -2.19 12.91
C ASP A 72 4.85 -2.67 12.64
N PRO A 73 3.87 -2.19 13.40
CA PRO A 73 2.46 -2.54 13.19
C PRO A 73 1.93 -2.14 11.80
N GLN A 74 2.53 -1.13 11.16
CA GLN A 74 2.16 -0.67 9.83
C GLN A 74 2.81 -1.48 8.71
N GLY A 75 3.80 -2.32 9.02
CA GLY A 75 4.51 -3.13 8.04
C GLY A 75 3.60 -3.93 7.10
N PRO A 76 2.61 -4.68 7.59
CA PRO A 76 1.66 -5.40 6.75
C PRO A 76 0.86 -4.48 5.82
N MET A 77 0.46 -3.29 6.27
CA MET A 77 -0.27 -2.32 5.47
C MET A 77 0.61 -1.74 4.36
N HIS A 78 1.84 -1.33 4.68
CA HIS A 78 2.80 -0.82 3.69
C HIS A 78 3.11 -1.88 2.63
N LEU A 79 3.26 -3.14 3.03
CA LEU A 79 3.48 -4.23 2.10
C LEU A 79 2.26 -4.47 1.20
N ALA A 80 1.05 -4.38 1.75
CA ALA A 80 -0.20 -4.50 0.97
C ALA A 80 -0.32 -3.40 -0.09
N ILE A 81 0.07 -2.16 0.24
CA ILE A 81 0.10 -1.04 -0.70
C ILE A 81 1.15 -1.29 -1.79
N PHE A 82 2.36 -1.70 -1.41
CA PHE A 82 3.43 -1.98 -2.36
C PHE A 82 3.13 -3.20 -3.26
N PHE A 83 2.38 -4.17 -2.76
CA PHE A 83 1.97 -5.35 -3.52
C PHE A 83 1.19 -4.98 -4.78
N ASP A 84 0.32 -3.98 -4.71
CA ASP A 84 -0.51 -3.52 -5.83
C ASP A 84 0.18 -2.44 -6.69
N ALA A 85 1.43 -2.09 -6.39
CA ALA A 85 2.13 -1.06 -7.16
C ALA A 85 2.31 -1.46 -8.62
N ALA A 86 2.03 -0.53 -9.52
CA ALA A 86 2.22 -0.67 -10.96
C ALA A 86 3.11 0.45 -11.50
N ALA A 87 4.00 0.12 -12.42
CA ALA A 87 4.83 1.10 -13.11
C ALA A 87 3.98 1.86 -14.14
N VAL A 88 3.86 3.17 -13.98
CA VAL A 88 3.12 4.05 -14.89
C VAL A 88 4.05 4.85 -15.80
N ALA A 89 5.33 4.97 -15.44
CA ALA A 89 6.35 5.66 -16.22
C ALA A 89 7.74 5.13 -15.85
N GLY A 90 8.72 5.32 -16.73
CA GLY A 90 10.11 4.91 -16.51
C GLY A 90 10.37 3.44 -16.84
N ASP A 91 11.40 2.88 -16.19
CA ASP A 91 11.83 1.49 -16.42
C ASP A 91 11.05 0.52 -15.50
N ALA A 92 10.05 -0.13 -16.07
CA ALA A 92 9.22 -1.09 -15.33
C ALA A 92 9.99 -2.29 -14.77
N SER A 93 11.18 -2.61 -15.32
CA SER A 93 11.98 -3.73 -14.82
C SER A 93 12.47 -3.51 -13.39
N LEU A 94 12.73 -2.26 -12.98
CA LEU A 94 13.10 -1.93 -11.61
C LEU A 94 12.04 -2.36 -10.60
N LEU A 95 10.78 -2.03 -10.91
CA LEU A 95 9.67 -2.42 -10.04
C LEU A 95 9.50 -3.95 -10.03
N ALA A 96 9.57 -4.60 -11.18
CA ALA A 96 9.45 -6.05 -11.29
C ALA A 96 10.49 -6.79 -10.44
N GLU A 97 11.74 -6.32 -10.43
CA GLU A 97 12.82 -6.90 -9.61
C GLU A 97 12.58 -6.74 -8.10
N VAL A 98 12.15 -5.54 -7.67
CA VAL A 98 11.84 -5.28 -6.26
C VAL A 98 10.62 -6.09 -5.83
N GLN A 99 9.62 -6.22 -6.68
CA GLN A 99 8.44 -7.03 -6.42
C GLN A 99 8.75 -8.54 -6.38
N ALA A 100 9.63 -9.03 -7.22
CA ALA A 100 10.12 -10.42 -7.13
C ALA A 100 10.88 -10.66 -5.81
N HIS A 101 11.64 -9.66 -5.34
CA HIS A 101 12.27 -9.73 -4.02
C HIS A 101 11.23 -9.76 -2.90
N MET A 102 10.19 -8.92 -2.97
CA MET A 102 9.07 -8.91 -2.01
C MET A 102 8.45 -10.29 -1.88
N THR A 103 8.10 -10.91 -3.01
CA THR A 103 7.49 -12.25 -3.02
C THR A 103 8.39 -13.26 -2.31
N ARG A 104 9.70 -13.30 -2.65
CA ARG A 104 10.65 -14.22 -2.00
C ARG A 104 10.74 -14.03 -0.49
N VAL A 105 10.78 -12.78 -0.03
CA VAL A 105 10.92 -12.45 1.39
C VAL A 105 9.63 -12.78 2.15
N ALA A 106 8.48 -12.43 1.59
CA ALA A 106 7.18 -12.66 2.22
C ALA A 106 6.83 -14.15 2.29
N THR A 107 7.06 -14.91 1.20
CA THR A 107 6.76 -16.35 1.17
C THR A 107 7.72 -17.20 2.03
N ALA A 108 8.89 -16.66 2.38
CA ALA A 108 9.83 -17.34 3.26
C ALA A 108 9.43 -17.29 4.75
N SER A 109 8.35 -16.60 5.12
CA SER A 109 7.94 -16.40 6.52
C SER A 109 6.47 -16.74 6.73
N ASP A 110 6.18 -17.96 7.19
CA ASP A 110 4.82 -18.36 7.58
C ASP A 110 4.24 -17.46 8.69
N ALA A 111 5.09 -17.03 9.63
CA ALA A 111 4.70 -16.11 10.69
C ALA A 111 4.25 -14.74 10.13
N PHE A 112 4.92 -14.25 9.08
CA PHE A 112 4.50 -13.03 8.41
C PHE A 112 3.18 -13.25 7.67
N ILE A 113 3.02 -14.33 6.91
CA ILE A 113 1.80 -14.63 6.17
C ILE A 113 0.60 -14.72 7.12
N ALA A 114 0.77 -15.37 8.28
CA ALA A 114 -0.24 -15.43 9.32
C ALA A 114 -0.59 -14.05 9.88
N ARG A 115 0.43 -13.22 10.19
CA ARG A 115 0.24 -11.84 10.66
C ARG A 115 -0.39 -10.94 9.59
N PHE A 116 0.03 -11.10 8.35
CA PHE A 116 -0.52 -10.36 7.22
C PHE A 116 -2.01 -10.71 7.01
N GLY A 117 -2.37 -11.98 7.06
CA GLY A 117 -3.77 -12.42 6.99
C GLY A 117 -4.60 -11.91 8.17
N ALA A 118 -4.05 -12.00 9.39
CA ALA A 118 -4.71 -11.50 10.60
C ALA A 118 -4.91 -9.98 10.60
N ALA A 119 -4.14 -9.21 9.83
CA ALA A 119 -4.35 -7.78 9.69
C ALA A 119 -5.71 -7.45 9.04
N ALA A 120 -6.34 -8.37 8.31
CA ALA A 120 -7.72 -8.25 7.86
C ALA A 120 -8.70 -8.11 9.04
N ASP A 121 -8.37 -8.69 10.19
CA ASP A 121 -9.17 -8.61 11.40
C ASP A 121 -9.22 -7.20 12.02
N GLN A 122 -8.30 -6.31 11.65
CA GLN A 122 -8.33 -4.90 12.07
C GLN A 122 -9.52 -4.12 11.46
N PHE A 123 -10.14 -4.68 10.43
CA PHE A 123 -11.33 -4.11 9.77
C PHE A 123 -12.64 -4.72 10.30
N HIS A 124 -12.66 -5.10 11.58
CA HIS A 124 -13.87 -5.66 12.19
C HIS A 124 -15.05 -4.70 12.10
N ALA A 125 -16.21 -5.26 11.79
CA ALA A 125 -17.46 -4.55 11.97
C ALA A 125 -17.63 -4.17 13.46
N PRO A 126 -18.16 -2.96 13.77
CA PRO A 126 -18.56 -2.64 15.12
C PRO A 126 -19.45 -3.74 15.68
N THR A 127 -19.40 -4.02 16.99
CA THR A 127 -20.19 -5.07 17.63
C THR A 127 -21.70 -4.95 17.39
N ASN A 128 -22.16 -3.78 16.96
CA ASN A 128 -23.55 -3.46 16.64
C ASN A 128 -23.85 -3.32 15.14
N TRP A 129 -22.99 -3.83 14.26
CA TRP A 129 -23.16 -3.69 12.80
C TRP A 129 -24.49 -4.25 12.27
N TRP A 130 -25.03 -5.30 12.92
CA TRP A 130 -26.35 -5.82 12.62
C TRP A 130 -27.47 -4.80 12.97
N ALA A 131 -27.32 -4.06 14.06
CA ALA A 131 -28.25 -3.00 14.42
C ALA A 131 -28.21 -1.84 13.41
N GLN A 132 -27.05 -1.52 12.84
CA GLN A 132 -26.92 -0.54 11.75
C GLN A 132 -27.59 -1.02 10.45
N LEU A 133 -27.48 -2.31 10.11
CA LEU A 133 -28.14 -2.91 8.94
C LEU A 133 -29.66 -2.96 9.07
N THR A 134 -30.18 -3.09 10.28
CA THR A 134 -31.61 -3.17 10.56
C THR A 134 -32.25 -1.81 10.85
N GLY A 135 -31.50 -0.70 10.73
CA GLY A 135 -32.00 0.66 10.96
C GLY A 135 -32.29 1.01 12.42
N HIS A 136 -31.71 0.25 13.36
CA HIS A 136 -31.91 0.43 14.80
C HIS A 136 -30.69 1.05 15.52
N ALA A 137 -29.69 1.52 14.78
CA ALA A 137 -28.51 2.18 15.34
C ALA A 137 -28.51 3.67 14.98
N ASP A 138 -27.99 4.49 15.88
CA ASP A 138 -27.74 5.91 15.65
C ASP A 138 -26.88 6.13 14.38
N GLU A 139 -27.26 7.11 13.60
CA GLU A 139 -27.00 7.47 12.20
C GLU A 139 -25.54 7.58 11.70
N GLU A 140 -24.61 6.79 12.17
CA GLU A 140 -23.30 6.75 11.49
C GLU A 140 -23.38 5.89 10.21
N PRO A 141 -23.06 6.46 9.03
CA PRO A 141 -23.10 5.70 7.77
C PRO A 141 -22.16 4.51 7.83
N LEU A 142 -22.62 3.35 7.39
CA LEU A 142 -21.81 2.14 7.30
C LEU A 142 -20.65 2.36 6.29
N ASP A 143 -19.41 2.29 6.77
CA ASP A 143 -18.24 2.36 5.90
C ASP A 143 -18.04 1.03 5.16
N VAL A 144 -18.72 0.92 4.00
CA VAL A 144 -18.67 -0.28 3.14
C VAL A 144 -17.24 -0.57 2.66
N LYS A 145 -16.39 0.44 2.53
CA LYS A 145 -14.98 0.27 2.14
C LYS A 145 -14.21 -0.46 3.24
N LYS A 146 -14.36 -0.02 4.49
CA LYS A 146 -13.68 -0.65 5.64
C LYS A 146 -14.22 -2.03 5.98
N LEU A 147 -15.53 -2.19 5.96
CA LEU A 147 -16.19 -3.42 6.46
C LEU A 147 -16.37 -4.49 5.37
N GLY A 148 -16.32 -4.10 4.10
CA GLY A 148 -16.53 -5.00 2.98
C GLY A 148 -15.29 -5.15 2.11
N THR A 149 -14.89 -4.07 1.41
CA THR A 149 -13.85 -4.14 0.40
C THR A 149 -12.48 -4.47 0.99
N PHE A 150 -12.05 -3.81 2.06
CA PHE A 150 -10.72 -4.01 2.64
C PHE A 150 -10.47 -5.43 3.14
N PRO A 151 -11.35 -6.07 3.93
CA PRO A 151 -11.15 -7.44 4.37
C PRO A 151 -11.02 -8.43 3.21
N ILE A 152 -11.87 -8.29 2.18
CA ILE A 152 -11.86 -9.17 1.01
C ILE A 152 -10.56 -9.00 0.23
N VAL A 153 -10.20 -7.77 -0.13
CA VAL A 153 -8.98 -7.47 -0.89
C VAL A 153 -7.74 -7.91 -0.11
N HIS A 154 -7.70 -7.65 1.21
CA HIS A 154 -6.57 -8.04 2.05
C HIS A 154 -6.45 -9.56 2.18
N GLY A 155 -7.58 -10.27 2.32
CA GLY A 155 -7.62 -11.73 2.32
C GLY A 155 -7.13 -12.34 1.00
N VAL A 156 -7.55 -11.78 -0.14
CA VAL A 156 -7.05 -12.21 -1.46
C VAL A 156 -5.54 -11.98 -1.57
N ARG A 157 -5.02 -10.82 -1.17
CA ARG A 157 -3.58 -10.54 -1.15
C ARG A 157 -2.80 -11.54 -0.29
N ALA A 158 -3.34 -11.91 0.88
CA ALA A 158 -2.72 -12.90 1.76
C ALA A 158 -2.63 -14.28 1.08
N LEU A 159 -3.67 -14.69 0.37
CA LEU A 159 -3.66 -15.93 -0.42
C LEU A 159 -2.68 -15.85 -1.59
N CYS A 160 -2.65 -14.73 -2.31
CA CYS A 160 -1.70 -14.50 -3.39
C CYS A 160 -0.25 -14.59 -2.89
N LEU A 161 0.05 -13.95 -1.77
CA LEU A 161 1.37 -14.04 -1.13
C LEU A 161 1.70 -15.48 -0.74
N LYS A 162 0.77 -16.20 -0.08
CA LYS A 162 0.97 -17.58 0.35
C LYS A 162 1.32 -18.50 -0.81
N HIS A 163 0.70 -18.30 -1.96
CA HIS A 163 0.88 -19.16 -3.14
C HIS A 163 1.89 -18.60 -4.15
N GLY A 164 2.53 -17.46 -3.86
CA GLY A 164 3.48 -16.81 -4.76
C GLY A 164 2.85 -16.30 -6.06
N VAL A 165 1.54 -16.07 -6.06
CA VAL A 165 0.78 -15.58 -7.22
C VAL A 165 0.63 -14.07 -7.11
N ARG A 166 0.71 -13.36 -8.25
CA ARG A 166 0.56 -11.89 -8.32
C ARG A 166 -0.54 -11.43 -9.27
N GLU A 167 -1.05 -12.32 -10.11
CA GLU A 167 -2.22 -12.14 -10.98
C GLU A 167 -3.01 -13.43 -11.06
#